data_efb1c1362a0c65149dea96128f65e1a5
#
_entry.id   efb1c1362a0c65149dea96128f65e1a5
#
_cell.length_a   1.000
_cell.length_b   1.000
_cell.length_c   1.000
_cell.angle_alpha   90.00
_cell.angle_beta   90.00
_cell.angle_gamma   90.00
#
_symmetry.space_group_name_H-M   'P 1'
#
loop_
_entity.id
_entity.type
_entity.pdbx_description
1 polymer ?
#
loop_
_entity_poly.entity_id
_entity_poly.type
_entity_poly.pdbx_seq_one_letter_code
_entity_poly.pdbx_strand_id
1 'polypeptide(L)'
;MAMNFKVFEDKLTVSNYVADLFRKQMNNNPTSIIATALGDEAPHVISELKADISKNPVDTSQIHIFDYDKLRGEFGVVGIVDEQYHEATGKDIMDLIKNEAKTKENKGKLTTLFATITQDGSVGYKEINQDDDKGLRSAREIILVLTGSNNAPIVEKLYKTEAGGGFEAANLKTHRMVNVILDNAAAAGLPQDVREYYFQKFA
;
A
#
# COMPACT_ATOMS: atom_id res chain seq x y z
N MET A 1 -5.93 -2.10 -18.00
CA MET A 1 -4.98 -0.99 -17.83
C MET A 1 -3.70 -1.56 -17.25
N ALA A 2 -2.55 -1.06 -17.64
CA ALA A 2 -1.29 -1.54 -17.09
C ALA A 2 -1.06 -0.92 -15.71
N MET A 3 -0.46 -1.69 -14.79
CA MET A 3 0.08 -1.15 -13.54
C MET A 3 1.15 -0.10 -13.86
N ASN A 4 1.24 0.93 -13.04
CA ASN A 4 2.26 1.96 -13.17
C ASN A 4 3.45 1.59 -12.27
N PHE A 5 4.58 1.27 -12.88
CA PHE A 5 5.81 0.97 -12.14
C PHE A 5 6.61 2.24 -11.88
N LYS A 6 7.24 2.31 -10.71
CA LYS A 6 8.23 3.34 -10.37
C LYS A 6 9.42 2.66 -9.70
N VAL A 7 10.59 2.92 -10.22
CA VAL A 7 11.85 2.35 -9.73
C VAL A 7 12.69 3.45 -9.11
N PHE A 8 13.14 3.25 -7.89
CA PHE A 8 14.04 4.16 -7.16
C PHE A 8 15.39 3.49 -6.90
N GLU A 9 16.35 4.30 -6.49
CA GLU A 9 17.73 3.85 -6.31
C GLU A 9 17.84 2.71 -5.27
N ASP A 10 17.22 2.90 -4.10
CA ASP A 10 17.36 2.00 -2.96
C ASP A 10 16.10 1.96 -2.08
N LYS A 11 16.12 1.04 -1.11
CA LYS A 11 15.04 0.84 -0.15
C LYS A 11 14.72 2.09 0.67
N LEU A 12 15.70 2.87 1.07
CA LEU A 12 15.49 4.08 1.85
C LEU A 12 14.70 5.11 1.04
N THR A 13 15.09 5.31 -0.21
CA THR A 13 14.40 6.20 -1.15
C THR A 13 12.95 5.75 -1.40
N VAL A 14 12.73 4.44 -1.56
CA VAL A 14 11.38 3.86 -1.65
C VAL A 14 10.57 4.17 -0.40
N SER A 15 11.13 3.92 0.79
CA SER A 15 10.43 4.16 2.06
C SER A 15 10.04 5.62 2.25
N ASN A 16 10.95 6.54 1.93
CA ASN A 16 10.70 7.98 1.97
C ASN A 16 9.61 8.40 0.98
N TYR A 17 9.65 7.88 -0.24
CA TYR A 17 8.65 8.19 -1.26
C TYR A 17 7.25 7.67 -0.86
N VAL A 18 7.17 6.44 -0.37
CA VAL A 18 5.89 5.84 0.07
C VAL A 18 5.34 6.57 1.30
N ALA A 19 6.21 6.96 2.23
CA ALA A 19 5.84 7.77 3.40
C ALA A 19 5.27 9.14 2.99
N ASP A 20 5.91 9.81 2.03
CA ASP A 20 5.40 11.08 1.47
C ASP A 20 4.04 10.91 0.78
N LEU A 21 3.85 9.82 0.02
CA LEU A 21 2.53 9.49 -0.54
C LEU A 21 1.48 9.29 0.55
N PHE A 22 1.84 8.57 1.62
CA PHE A 22 0.96 8.30 2.74
C PHE A 22 0.54 9.61 3.45
N ARG A 23 1.52 10.45 3.79
CA ARG A 23 1.26 11.76 4.40
C ARG A 23 0.42 12.66 3.48
N LYS A 24 0.74 12.72 2.20
CA LYS A 24 -0.03 13.50 1.21
C LYS A 24 -1.47 12.99 1.07
N GLN A 25 -1.67 11.68 1.15
CA GLN A 25 -3.00 11.08 1.16
C GLN A 25 -3.81 11.57 2.35
N MET A 26 -3.23 11.56 3.56
CA MET A 26 -3.86 12.08 4.76
C MET A 26 -4.17 13.58 4.64
N ASN A 27 -3.21 14.36 4.17
CA ASN A 27 -3.35 15.82 4.06
C ASN A 27 -4.41 16.25 3.02
N ASN A 28 -4.43 15.58 1.87
CA ASN A 28 -5.32 15.94 0.76
C ASN A 28 -6.74 15.39 0.95
N ASN A 29 -6.90 14.34 1.73
CA ASN A 29 -8.17 13.72 2.06
C ASN A 29 -8.27 13.50 3.58
N PRO A 30 -8.64 14.54 4.34
CA PRO A 30 -8.65 14.48 5.81
C PRO A 30 -9.59 13.42 6.40
N THR A 31 -10.49 12.87 5.59
CA THR A 31 -11.41 11.78 5.97
C THR A 31 -11.02 10.44 5.37
N SER A 32 -9.75 10.27 5.02
CA SER A 32 -9.24 9.03 4.39
C SER A 32 -9.49 7.81 5.27
N ILE A 33 -9.81 6.72 4.61
CA ILE A 33 -9.81 5.37 5.18
C ILE A 33 -8.72 4.61 4.44
N ILE A 34 -7.67 4.26 5.17
CA ILE A 34 -6.46 3.67 4.62
C ILE A 34 -6.28 2.27 5.18
N ALA A 35 -5.96 1.31 4.34
CA ALA A 35 -5.54 -0.02 4.76
C ALA A 35 -4.05 -0.22 4.52
N THR A 36 -3.39 -0.92 5.44
CA THR A 36 -1.96 -1.26 5.36
C THR A 36 -1.76 -2.76 5.49
N ALA A 37 -0.98 -3.32 4.57
CA ALA A 37 -0.55 -4.72 4.54
C ALA A 37 0.83 -4.79 3.89
N LEU A 38 1.78 -4.04 4.44
CA LEU A 38 3.12 -3.80 3.89
C LEU A 38 4.12 -4.91 4.26
N GLY A 39 3.79 -5.76 5.25
CA GLY A 39 4.68 -6.84 5.68
C GLY A 39 6.07 -6.33 6.09
N ASP A 40 7.13 -6.90 5.52
CA ASP A 40 8.51 -6.52 5.84
C ASP A 40 8.88 -5.07 5.47
N GLU A 41 8.08 -4.42 4.63
CA GLU A 41 8.27 -3.00 4.29
C GLU A 41 7.66 -2.05 5.35
N ALA A 42 6.72 -2.51 6.15
CA ALA A 42 5.96 -1.70 7.09
C ALA A 42 6.82 -0.93 8.09
N PRO A 43 7.80 -1.54 8.81
CA PRO A 43 8.61 -0.81 9.78
C PRO A 43 9.39 0.35 9.16
N HIS A 44 9.88 0.18 7.94
CA HIS A 44 10.66 1.20 7.24
C HIS A 44 9.77 2.35 6.78
N VAL A 45 8.67 2.05 6.10
CA VAL A 45 7.71 3.06 5.62
C VAL A 45 7.13 3.86 6.78
N ILE A 46 6.72 3.21 7.87
CA ILE A 46 6.12 3.89 9.01
C ILE A 46 7.16 4.73 9.79
N SER A 47 8.42 4.27 9.86
CA SER A 47 9.50 5.08 10.42
C SER A 47 9.69 6.39 9.66
N GLU A 48 9.72 6.33 8.33
CA GLU A 48 9.85 7.53 7.49
C GLU A 48 8.58 8.40 7.54
N LEU A 49 7.39 7.78 7.65
CA LEU A 49 6.13 8.52 7.83
C LEU A 49 6.14 9.34 9.13
N LYS A 50 6.62 8.76 10.24
CA LYS A 50 6.77 9.49 11.51
C LYS A 50 7.71 10.68 11.37
N ALA A 51 8.84 10.47 10.71
CA ALA A 51 9.82 11.53 10.46
C ALA A 51 9.26 12.64 9.57
N ASP A 52 8.50 12.29 8.53
CA ASP A 52 7.88 13.26 7.62
C ASP A 52 6.76 14.06 8.32
N ILE A 53 5.85 13.40 9.04
CA ILE A 53 4.77 14.07 9.79
C ILE A 53 5.32 14.99 10.89
N SER A 54 6.44 14.61 11.52
CA SER A 54 7.11 15.48 12.49
C SER A 54 7.58 16.80 11.89
N LYS A 55 8.00 16.80 10.62
CA LYS A 55 8.44 17.99 9.88
C LYS A 55 7.27 18.72 9.21
N ASN A 56 6.32 17.96 8.71
CA ASN A 56 5.18 18.42 7.93
C ASN A 56 3.87 17.89 8.55
N PRO A 57 3.42 18.50 9.66
CA PRO A 57 2.25 18.01 10.40
C PRO A 57 1.00 17.96 9.52
N VAL A 58 0.17 16.94 9.74
CA VAL A 58 -1.14 16.76 9.11
C VAL A 58 -2.21 16.60 10.18
N ASP A 59 -3.43 17.04 9.88
CA ASP A 59 -4.58 16.77 10.73
C ASP A 59 -5.06 15.33 10.51
N THR A 60 -4.87 14.49 11.52
CA THR A 60 -5.26 13.08 11.50
C THR A 60 -6.59 12.79 12.17
N SER A 61 -7.30 13.82 12.69
CA SER A 61 -8.47 13.68 13.55
C SER A 61 -9.64 12.89 12.95
N GLN A 62 -9.70 12.73 11.64
CA GLN A 62 -10.74 11.97 10.94
C GLN A 62 -10.18 10.86 10.02
N ILE A 63 -8.90 10.55 10.13
CA ILE A 63 -8.26 9.46 9.39
C ILE A 63 -8.52 8.14 10.11
N HIS A 64 -8.94 7.11 9.39
CA HIS A 64 -9.04 5.75 9.92
C HIS A 64 -8.01 4.84 9.24
N ILE A 65 -7.33 4.03 10.05
CA ILE A 65 -6.33 3.06 9.61
C ILE A 65 -6.85 1.64 9.87
N PHE A 66 -6.83 0.79 8.86
CA PHE A 66 -7.07 -0.64 8.93
C PHE A 66 -5.73 -1.35 8.72
N ASP A 67 -5.16 -1.87 9.80
CA ASP A 67 -3.76 -2.31 9.85
C ASP A 67 -3.64 -3.83 9.95
N TYR A 68 -3.06 -4.45 8.93
CA TYR A 68 -2.66 -5.86 8.92
C TYR A 68 -1.25 -6.09 9.47
N ASP A 69 -0.47 -5.01 9.63
CA ASP A 69 0.94 -5.06 10.06
C ASP A 69 1.10 -4.98 11.59
N LYS A 70 0.00 -4.73 12.32
CA LYS A 70 -0.06 -4.67 13.80
C LYS A 70 0.84 -3.59 14.42
N LEU A 71 0.86 -2.42 13.81
CA LEU A 71 1.73 -1.29 14.20
C LEU A 71 0.97 -0.20 14.99
N ARG A 72 0.04 -0.59 15.87
CA ARG A 72 -0.79 0.35 16.65
C ARG A 72 0.01 1.46 17.34
N GLY A 73 1.09 1.07 18.03
CA GLY A 73 1.93 2.04 18.75
C GLY A 73 2.58 3.07 17.82
N GLU A 74 2.98 2.63 16.64
CA GLU A 74 3.60 3.49 15.63
C GLU A 74 2.59 4.48 15.04
N PHE A 75 1.38 4.04 14.75
CA PHE A 75 0.30 4.92 14.29
C PHE A 75 -0.16 5.89 15.39
N GLY A 76 -0.10 5.50 16.66
CA GLY A 76 -0.35 6.40 17.79
C GLY A 76 0.62 7.58 17.82
N VAL A 77 1.89 7.37 17.50
CA VAL A 77 2.90 8.45 17.41
C VAL A 77 2.58 9.48 16.35
N VAL A 78 1.93 9.09 15.25
CA VAL A 78 1.50 10.03 14.19
C VAL A 78 0.11 10.63 14.42
N GLY A 79 -0.47 10.41 15.61
CA GLY A 79 -1.72 11.05 16.03
C GLY A 79 -3.00 10.27 15.71
N ILE A 80 -2.90 8.99 15.33
CA ILE A 80 -4.06 8.11 15.17
C ILE A 80 -4.47 7.59 16.55
N VAL A 81 -5.64 7.99 17.03
CA VAL A 81 -6.17 7.54 18.32
C VAL A 81 -6.85 6.18 18.22
N ASP A 82 -7.14 5.57 19.36
CA ASP A 82 -7.66 4.20 19.43
C ASP A 82 -8.96 3.99 18.64
N GLU A 83 -9.83 4.96 18.63
CA GLU A 83 -11.09 4.91 17.89
C GLU A 83 -10.91 4.94 16.36
N GLN A 84 -9.77 5.40 15.90
CA GLN A 84 -9.42 5.51 14.48
C GLN A 84 -8.56 4.34 13.99
N TYR A 85 -7.98 3.58 14.92
CA TYR A 85 -7.14 2.44 14.61
C TYR A 85 -7.92 1.13 14.69
N HIS A 86 -7.90 0.38 13.60
CA HIS A 86 -8.57 -0.91 13.49
C HIS A 86 -7.54 -1.98 13.13
N GLU A 87 -7.29 -2.89 14.06
CA GLU A 87 -6.46 -4.07 13.77
C GLU A 87 -7.23 -5.00 12.84
N ALA A 88 -6.66 -5.24 11.67
CA ALA A 88 -7.24 -6.10 10.66
C ALA A 88 -6.94 -7.57 10.99
N THR A 89 -7.96 -8.32 11.36
CA THR A 89 -7.85 -9.73 11.74
C THR A 89 -8.46 -10.69 10.72
N GLY A 90 -8.89 -10.17 9.57
CA GLY A 90 -9.54 -10.95 8.52
C GLY A 90 -11.00 -11.31 8.77
N LYS A 91 -11.62 -10.76 9.82
CA LYS A 91 -13.05 -10.95 10.10
C LYS A 91 -13.75 -9.60 10.10
N ASP A 92 -14.84 -9.52 9.36
CA ASP A 92 -15.80 -8.39 9.35
C ASP A 92 -15.19 -7.00 9.08
N ILE A 93 -13.96 -6.99 8.55
CA ILE A 93 -13.27 -5.73 8.26
C ILE A 93 -14.03 -4.89 7.23
N MET A 94 -14.71 -5.51 6.29
CA MET A 94 -15.48 -4.79 5.29
C MET A 94 -16.70 -4.11 5.87
N ASP A 95 -17.30 -4.66 6.90
CA ASP A 95 -18.42 -4.01 7.58
C ASP A 95 -17.94 -2.79 8.36
N LEU A 96 -16.77 -2.87 8.99
CA LEU A 96 -16.12 -1.71 9.61
C LEU A 96 -15.80 -0.64 8.58
N ILE A 97 -15.15 -1.00 7.48
CA ILE A 97 -14.84 -0.07 6.38
C ILE A 97 -16.11 0.58 5.83
N LYS A 98 -17.17 -0.19 5.59
CA LYS A 98 -18.45 0.34 5.10
C LYS A 98 -19.12 1.27 6.11
N ASN A 99 -19.08 0.95 7.39
CA ASN A 99 -19.68 1.78 8.43
C ASN A 99 -18.96 3.12 8.57
N GLU A 100 -17.63 3.10 8.64
CA GLU A 100 -16.82 4.32 8.68
C GLU A 100 -16.98 5.16 7.41
N ALA A 101 -17.03 4.53 6.26
CA ALA A 101 -17.18 5.23 5.01
C ALA A 101 -18.60 5.78 4.74
N LYS A 102 -19.65 5.26 5.41
CA LYS A 102 -21.02 5.82 5.33
C LYS A 102 -21.11 7.21 5.94
N THR A 103 -20.35 7.48 6.98
CA THR A 103 -20.30 8.78 7.64
C THR A 103 -19.47 9.82 6.90
N LYS A 104 -18.80 9.41 5.81
CA LYS A 104 -17.82 10.18 5.06
C LYS A 104 -18.13 10.17 3.56
N GLU A 105 -17.56 11.11 2.84
CA GLU A 105 -17.77 11.22 1.38
C GLU A 105 -17.22 10.03 0.57
N ASN A 106 -16.55 9.08 1.21
CA ASN A 106 -15.92 7.91 0.58
C ASN A 106 -16.90 6.82 0.11
N LYS A 107 -18.18 6.93 0.42
CA LYS A 107 -19.26 6.07 -0.10
C LYS A 107 -19.02 4.56 0.08
N GLY A 108 -18.49 4.15 1.24
CA GLY A 108 -18.26 2.74 1.55
C GLY A 108 -17.03 2.12 0.90
N LYS A 109 -16.04 2.93 0.51
CA LYS A 109 -14.79 2.45 -0.13
C LYS A 109 -13.57 2.92 0.63
N LEU A 110 -12.52 2.11 0.60
CA LEU A 110 -11.19 2.55 0.99
C LEU A 110 -10.71 3.69 0.09
N THR A 111 -9.95 4.59 0.67
CA THR A 111 -9.25 5.62 -0.10
C THR A 111 -8.00 5.04 -0.74
N THR A 112 -7.14 4.41 0.06
CA THR A 112 -5.88 3.83 -0.40
C THR A 112 -5.59 2.53 0.33
N LEU A 113 -5.06 1.56 -0.41
CA LEU A 113 -4.44 0.36 0.12
C LEU A 113 -2.94 0.43 -0.12
N PHE A 114 -2.16 0.39 0.96
CA PHE A 114 -0.71 0.18 0.90
C PHE A 114 -0.43 -1.30 1.21
N ALA A 115 0.19 -2.01 0.29
CA ALA A 115 0.45 -3.45 0.46
C ALA A 115 1.78 -3.86 -0.18
N THR A 116 2.26 -5.04 0.20
CA THR A 116 3.32 -5.75 -0.50
C THR A 116 2.76 -6.98 -1.22
N ILE A 117 3.62 -7.73 -1.91
CA ILE A 117 3.32 -9.04 -2.46
C ILE A 117 4.22 -10.05 -1.75
N THR A 118 3.63 -11.12 -1.24
CA THR A 118 4.35 -12.19 -0.56
C THR A 118 5.05 -13.12 -1.54
N GLN A 119 5.95 -13.98 -1.06
CA GLN A 119 6.77 -14.88 -1.91
C GLN A 119 5.93 -15.88 -2.73
N ASP A 120 4.73 -16.21 -2.28
CA ASP A 120 3.79 -17.05 -3.03
C ASP A 120 2.93 -16.28 -4.06
N GLY A 121 3.10 -14.96 -4.13
CA GLY A 121 2.39 -14.10 -5.06
C GLY A 121 1.05 -13.57 -4.56
N SER A 122 0.73 -13.81 -3.30
CA SER A 122 -0.45 -13.21 -2.66
C SER A 122 -0.20 -11.74 -2.33
N VAL A 123 -1.24 -10.94 -2.30
CA VAL A 123 -1.19 -9.60 -1.72
C VAL A 123 -1.08 -9.73 -0.19
N GLY A 124 -0.44 -8.78 0.48
CA GLY A 124 -0.06 -8.85 1.89
C GLY A 124 -1.20 -9.10 2.91
N TYR A 125 -2.46 -9.03 2.48
CA TYR A 125 -3.64 -9.35 3.28
C TYR A 125 -4.24 -10.73 2.96
N LYS A 126 -3.47 -11.69 2.58
CA LYS A 126 -3.92 -12.99 2.15
C LYS A 126 -4.72 -13.70 3.25
N GLU A 127 -5.14 -14.24 3.86
CA GLU A 127 -5.88 -14.91 4.96
C GLU A 127 -7.20 -14.22 5.37
N ILE A 128 -7.77 -13.43 4.46
CA ILE A 128 -9.10 -12.84 4.62
C ILE A 128 -10.15 -13.59 3.80
N ASN A 129 -11.42 -13.40 4.11
CA ASN A 129 -12.51 -13.96 3.31
C ASN A 129 -12.63 -13.24 1.95
N GLN A 130 -13.35 -13.84 0.99
CA GLN A 130 -13.48 -13.32 -0.36
C GLN A 130 -14.19 -11.95 -0.45
N ASP A 131 -15.11 -11.67 0.48
CA ASP A 131 -15.85 -10.40 0.46
C ASP A 131 -14.98 -9.26 0.96
N ASP A 132 -14.13 -9.52 1.98
CA ASP A 132 -13.14 -8.57 2.45
C ASP A 132 -12.08 -8.31 1.38
N ASP A 133 -11.60 -9.34 0.67
CA ASP A 133 -10.67 -9.19 -0.44
C ASP A 133 -11.24 -8.29 -1.54
N LYS A 134 -12.48 -8.51 -1.97
CA LYS A 134 -13.15 -7.64 -2.94
C LYS A 134 -13.23 -6.19 -2.47
N GLY A 135 -13.52 -6.01 -1.19
CA GLY A 135 -13.60 -4.69 -0.59
C GLY A 135 -12.27 -3.97 -0.58
N LEU A 136 -11.20 -4.65 -0.18
CA LEU A 136 -9.84 -4.10 -0.19
C LEU A 136 -9.38 -3.75 -1.60
N ARG A 137 -9.65 -4.63 -2.58
CA ARG A 137 -9.38 -4.37 -4.01
C ARG A 137 -10.25 -3.24 -4.59
N SER A 138 -11.34 -2.86 -3.94
CA SER A 138 -12.18 -1.72 -4.34
C SER A 138 -11.62 -0.36 -3.93
N ALA A 139 -10.48 -0.30 -3.23
CA ALA A 139 -9.78 0.94 -2.90
C ALA A 139 -9.64 1.83 -4.14
N ARG A 140 -9.68 3.15 -3.95
CA ARG A 140 -9.52 4.08 -5.09
C ARG A 140 -8.14 3.96 -5.72
N GLU A 141 -7.14 3.77 -4.89
CA GLU A 141 -5.74 3.58 -5.27
C GLU A 141 -5.13 2.41 -4.50
N ILE A 142 -4.32 1.61 -5.18
CA ILE A 142 -3.52 0.54 -4.57
C ILE A 142 -2.04 0.87 -4.82
N ILE A 143 -1.26 0.88 -3.76
CA ILE A 143 0.19 1.10 -3.79
C ILE A 143 0.85 -0.18 -3.32
N LEU A 144 1.55 -0.85 -4.24
CA LEU A 144 2.34 -2.04 -3.96
C LEU A 144 3.80 -1.64 -3.75
N VAL A 145 4.40 -2.11 -2.68
CA VAL A 145 5.78 -1.78 -2.30
C VAL A 145 6.60 -3.06 -2.21
N LEU A 146 7.68 -3.16 -3.00
CA LEU A 146 8.60 -4.29 -2.98
C LEU A 146 10.03 -3.80 -3.09
N THR A 147 10.87 -4.16 -2.13
CA THR A 147 12.30 -3.83 -2.12
C THR A 147 13.17 -5.07 -1.96
N GLY A 148 14.42 -4.96 -2.40
CA GLY A 148 15.40 -6.01 -2.26
C GLY A 148 15.37 -7.09 -3.34
N SER A 149 16.51 -7.72 -3.56
CA SER A 149 16.72 -8.71 -4.63
C SER A 149 15.85 -9.97 -4.49
N ASN A 150 15.42 -10.31 -3.28
CA ASN A 150 14.53 -11.45 -3.02
C ASN A 150 13.16 -11.26 -3.69
N ASN A 151 12.75 -10.02 -3.96
CA ASN A 151 11.51 -9.70 -4.63
C ASN A 151 11.63 -9.62 -6.16
N ALA A 152 12.84 -9.68 -6.72
CA ALA A 152 13.03 -9.59 -8.17
C ALA A 152 12.26 -10.67 -8.97
N PRO A 153 12.22 -11.95 -8.54
CA PRO A 153 11.40 -12.96 -9.23
C PRO A 153 9.89 -12.67 -9.18
N ILE A 154 9.40 -12.11 -8.07
CA ILE A 154 8.00 -11.71 -7.89
C ILE A 154 7.65 -10.57 -8.84
N VAL A 155 8.51 -9.56 -8.90
CA VAL A 155 8.35 -8.40 -9.79
C VAL A 155 8.36 -8.84 -11.26
N GLU A 156 9.28 -9.72 -11.64
CA GLU A 156 9.33 -10.30 -12.99
C GLU A 156 8.04 -11.03 -13.34
N LYS A 157 7.56 -11.88 -12.42
CA LYS A 157 6.32 -12.63 -12.61
C LYS A 157 5.09 -11.71 -12.68
N LEU A 158 5.04 -10.69 -11.82
CA LEU A 158 3.98 -9.68 -11.87
C LEU A 158 3.96 -8.95 -13.21
N TYR A 159 5.13 -8.58 -13.72
CA TYR A 159 5.24 -7.88 -15.00
C TYR A 159 4.75 -8.74 -16.16
N LYS A 160 5.18 -10.01 -16.22
CA LYS A 160 4.91 -10.94 -17.33
C LYS A 160 3.53 -11.58 -17.32
N THR A 161 2.91 -11.76 -16.14
CA THR A 161 1.64 -12.49 -16.01
C THR A 161 0.45 -11.56 -16.23
N GLU A 162 -0.45 -11.92 -17.11
CA GLU A 162 -1.73 -11.22 -17.29
C GLU A 162 -2.74 -11.58 -16.18
N ALA A 163 -3.76 -10.74 -16.01
CA ALA A 163 -4.86 -11.03 -15.09
C ALA A 163 -5.52 -12.37 -15.46
N GLY A 164 -5.77 -13.22 -14.46
CA GLY A 164 -6.28 -14.58 -14.67
C GLY A 164 -5.20 -15.62 -15.00
N GLY A 165 -3.93 -15.24 -15.12
CA GLY A 165 -2.82 -16.12 -15.48
C GLY A 165 -2.26 -16.98 -14.32
N GLY A 166 -3.00 -17.15 -13.21
CA GLY A 166 -2.58 -18.01 -12.10
C GLY A 166 -1.57 -17.38 -11.13
N PHE A 167 -1.39 -16.07 -11.19
CA PHE A 167 -0.62 -15.30 -10.22
C PHE A 167 -1.54 -14.25 -9.59
N GLU A 168 -1.83 -14.39 -8.30
CA GLU A 168 -2.89 -13.63 -7.66
C GLU A 168 -2.71 -12.11 -7.79
N ALA A 169 -1.51 -11.60 -7.49
CA ALA A 169 -1.23 -10.18 -7.59
C ALA A 169 -1.42 -9.61 -9.02
N ALA A 170 -1.26 -10.43 -10.07
CA ALA A 170 -1.49 -9.99 -11.45
C ALA A 170 -2.96 -9.64 -11.73
N ASN A 171 -3.91 -10.17 -10.92
CA ASN A 171 -5.32 -9.79 -11.03
C ASN A 171 -5.56 -8.31 -10.74
N LEU A 172 -4.65 -7.66 -10.01
CA LEU A 172 -4.71 -6.21 -9.78
C LEU A 172 -4.47 -5.38 -11.06
N LYS A 173 -3.98 -5.99 -12.15
CA LYS A 173 -3.88 -5.32 -13.46
C LYS A 173 -5.25 -4.88 -14.03
N THR A 174 -6.34 -5.46 -13.54
CA THR A 174 -7.70 -5.01 -13.88
C THR A 174 -8.16 -3.83 -13.04
N HIS A 175 -7.45 -3.48 -11.98
CA HIS A 175 -7.77 -2.35 -11.13
C HIS A 175 -7.49 -1.02 -11.83
N ARG A 176 -8.28 0.00 -11.50
CA ARG A 176 -8.22 1.31 -12.16
C ARG A 176 -6.93 2.07 -11.90
N MET A 177 -6.36 1.96 -10.69
CA MET A 177 -5.18 2.70 -10.27
C MET A 177 -4.31 1.84 -9.34
N VAL A 178 -3.26 1.27 -9.90
CA VAL A 178 -2.24 0.51 -9.16
C VAL A 178 -0.87 1.09 -9.48
N ASN A 179 -0.16 1.50 -8.44
CA ASN A 179 1.24 1.91 -8.50
C ASN A 179 2.11 0.82 -7.85
N VAL A 180 3.15 0.39 -8.54
CA VAL A 180 4.13 -0.58 -8.05
C VAL A 180 5.45 0.16 -7.81
N ILE A 181 5.82 0.29 -6.55
CA ILE A 181 6.98 1.06 -6.11
C ILE A 181 8.10 0.10 -5.74
N LEU A 182 9.23 0.22 -6.43
CA LEU A 182 10.34 -0.71 -6.38
C LEU A 182 11.65 0.02 -6.09
N ASP A 183 12.60 -0.66 -5.45
CA ASP A 183 14.00 -0.30 -5.56
C ASP A 183 14.69 -0.98 -6.76
N ASN A 184 15.91 -0.56 -7.08
CA ASN A 184 16.69 -1.15 -8.16
C ASN A 184 16.91 -2.66 -7.97
N ALA A 185 17.05 -3.12 -6.73
CA ALA A 185 17.28 -4.53 -6.45
C ALA A 185 16.04 -5.39 -6.76
N ALA A 186 14.85 -4.96 -6.35
CA ALA A 186 13.60 -5.63 -6.71
C ALA A 186 13.28 -5.52 -8.21
N ALA A 187 13.63 -4.39 -8.83
CA ALA A 187 13.42 -4.17 -10.24
C ALA A 187 14.37 -4.96 -11.14
N ALA A 188 15.39 -5.65 -10.61
CA ALA A 188 16.35 -6.44 -11.38
C ALA A 188 15.71 -7.56 -12.24
N GLY A 189 14.50 -8.00 -11.89
CA GLY A 189 13.70 -8.94 -12.68
C GLY A 189 13.04 -8.33 -13.92
N LEU A 190 13.01 -7.01 -14.06
CA LEU A 190 12.45 -6.32 -15.22
C LEU A 190 13.50 -6.21 -16.36
N PRO A 191 13.07 -6.17 -17.64
CA PRO A 191 13.95 -5.81 -18.74
C PRO A 191 14.65 -4.47 -18.49
N GLN A 192 15.88 -4.32 -18.99
CA GLN A 192 16.70 -3.13 -18.71
C GLN A 192 16.04 -1.83 -19.21
N ASP A 193 15.52 -1.84 -20.42
CA ASP A 193 14.81 -0.71 -21.02
C ASP A 193 13.56 -0.31 -20.22
N VAL A 194 12.86 -1.29 -19.66
CA VAL A 194 11.69 -1.06 -18.79
C VAL A 194 12.13 -0.43 -17.47
N ARG A 195 13.21 -0.91 -16.85
CA ARG A 195 13.74 -0.32 -15.62
C ARG A 195 14.17 1.12 -15.83
N GLU A 196 14.91 1.41 -16.91
CA GLU A 196 15.37 2.75 -17.26
C GLU A 196 14.18 3.70 -17.51
N TYR A 197 13.15 3.23 -18.21
CA TYR A 197 11.94 4.00 -18.46
C TYR A 197 11.19 4.40 -17.19
N TYR A 198 11.10 3.49 -16.21
CA TYR A 198 10.38 3.72 -14.95
C TYR A 198 11.25 4.29 -13.83
N PHE A 199 12.53 4.50 -14.05
CA PHE A 199 13.42 5.03 -13.02
C PHE A 199 13.05 6.46 -12.64
N GLN A 200 12.95 6.70 -11.32
CA GLN A 200 12.57 8.00 -10.74
C GLN A 200 13.67 8.48 -9.79
N LYS A 201 13.82 9.79 -9.69
CA LYS A 201 14.61 10.41 -8.62
C LYS A 201 13.64 11.03 -7.62
N PHE A 202 13.89 10.79 -6.35
CA PHE A 202 13.15 11.38 -5.25
C PHE A 202 14.15 12.00 -4.27
N ALA A 203 14.01 13.30 -4.00
CA ALA A 203 14.87 14.07 -3.12
C ALA A 203 14.05 14.73 -2.01
#